data_ce87a4988a10db494e9bf4c2c676da2e
#
_entry.id   ce87a4988a10db494e9bf4c2c676da2e
#
_cell.length_a   1.000
_cell.length_b   1.000
_cell.length_c   1.000
_cell.angle_alpha   90.00
_cell.angle_beta   90.00
_cell.angle_gamma   90.00
#
_symmetry.space_group_name_H-M   'P 1'
#
loop_
_entity.id
_entity.type
_entity.pdbx_description
1 polymer ?
#
loop_
_entity_poly.entity_id
_entity_poly.type
_entity_poly.pdbx_seq_one_letter_code
_entity_poly.pdbx_strand_id
1 'polypeptide(L)'
;MSQASGFNAAAGELLDADTPDTVRMSPADAAELARGALLRIGYSDEEAQIITDQLIDNALCGYRFASLPRILAIAGDEKTRKARRPLKIVHETPLSALIDGGNNVGYVAVYHATQLAIKKAQASGFASVGVYDSYYSGRNAYFVEMIAKAGLVGIHAASAHPRVLPIGGLKPAFGTNPLCFGFPSANGPVIYDMGTASIMVGEIQLFAHIGQELPEGIAFDAEGNPTRDPHAALKGGWVPFGGHKGHGLSFAIQALGLLAGAALAHGKVQDYGFLLFVLDPKIMLPGGEFPGQMAELVAAVKATPRRPGVDEIRIPSERAFRERERRRTEGLVFDRKVVASLKAL
;
A
#
# COMPACT_ATOMS: atom_id res chain seq x y z
N MET A 1 23.03 -10.35 -5.27
CA MET A 1 21.75 -9.70 -5.62
C MET A 1 20.55 -10.67 -5.71
N SER A 2 20.56 -11.86 -5.10
CA SER A 2 19.50 -12.87 -5.30
C SER A 2 18.79 -13.34 -4.02
N GLN A 3 19.01 -12.74 -2.87
CA GLN A 3 18.41 -13.24 -1.60
C GLN A 3 17.14 -12.50 -1.14
N ALA A 4 16.84 -11.32 -1.66
CA ALA A 4 15.67 -10.55 -1.18
C ALA A 4 14.31 -11.10 -1.66
N SER A 5 14.24 -11.83 -2.78
CA SER A 5 12.97 -12.37 -3.28
C SER A 5 12.52 -13.67 -2.62
N GLY A 6 13.46 -14.43 -2.03
CA GLY A 6 13.14 -15.67 -1.32
C GLY A 6 12.61 -15.44 0.09
N PHE A 7 12.98 -14.31 0.70
CA PHE A 7 12.66 -14.03 2.10
C PHE A 7 11.17 -13.70 2.33
N ASN A 8 10.55 -12.97 1.42
CA ASN A 8 9.13 -12.61 1.52
C ASN A 8 8.18 -13.82 1.35
N ALA A 9 8.57 -14.83 0.60
CA ALA A 9 7.77 -16.05 0.44
C ALA A 9 7.84 -16.93 1.68
N ALA A 10 9.06 -17.18 2.20
CA ALA A 10 9.27 -18.06 3.37
C ALA A 10 8.67 -17.47 4.67
N ALA A 11 8.77 -16.15 4.88
CA ALA A 11 8.13 -15.49 6.02
C ALA A 11 6.59 -15.53 5.94
N GLY A 12 6.03 -15.50 4.72
CA GLY A 12 4.58 -15.63 4.50
C GLY A 12 4.05 -17.04 4.81
N GLU A 13 4.77 -18.09 4.43
CA GLU A 13 4.36 -19.48 4.62
C GLU A 13 4.43 -19.94 6.09
N LEU A 14 5.48 -19.54 6.83
CA LEU A 14 5.61 -19.84 8.25
C LEU A 14 4.51 -19.24 9.13
N LEU A 15 3.86 -18.19 8.65
CA LEU A 15 2.86 -17.44 9.40
C LEU A 15 1.41 -17.86 9.10
N ASP A 16 1.16 -18.70 8.10
CA ASP A 16 -0.17 -19.23 7.76
C ASP A 16 -0.49 -20.56 8.46
N ALA A 17 0.45 -21.09 9.24
CA ALA A 17 0.23 -22.32 9.98
C ALA A 17 -0.77 -22.11 11.12
N ASP A 18 -1.67 -23.07 11.27
CA ASP A 18 -2.51 -23.18 12.46
C ASP A 18 -1.62 -23.62 13.64
N THR A 19 -1.42 -22.71 14.58
CA THR A 19 -0.64 -22.91 15.79
C THR A 19 -1.49 -22.58 17.01
N PRO A 20 -1.08 -22.95 18.25
CA PRO A 20 -1.78 -22.52 19.45
C PRO A 20 -1.96 -20.99 19.57
N ASP A 21 -1.04 -20.22 18.97
CA ASP A 21 -1.02 -18.75 18.99
C ASP A 21 -1.82 -18.10 17.87
N THR A 22 -2.36 -18.88 16.94
CA THR A 22 -3.16 -18.38 15.81
C THR A 22 -4.62 -18.79 15.91
N VAL A 23 -5.47 -18.10 15.15
CA VAL A 23 -6.87 -18.45 14.95
C VAL A 23 -7.21 -18.29 13.48
N ARG A 24 -7.84 -19.32 12.92
CA ARG A 24 -8.40 -19.29 11.57
C ARG A 24 -9.85 -18.87 11.64
N MET A 25 -10.26 -17.98 10.75
CA MET A 25 -11.65 -17.53 10.64
C MET A 25 -12.04 -17.33 9.17
N SER A 26 -13.32 -17.35 8.90
CA SER A 26 -13.82 -17.03 7.56
C SER A 26 -13.55 -15.55 7.23
N PRO A 27 -13.48 -15.19 5.94
CA PRO A 27 -13.40 -13.78 5.56
C PRO A 27 -14.56 -12.94 6.08
N ALA A 28 -15.76 -13.52 6.22
CA ALA A 28 -16.95 -12.87 6.77
C ALA A 28 -16.78 -12.57 8.27
N ASP A 29 -16.36 -13.55 9.07
CA ASP A 29 -16.13 -13.35 10.51
C ASP A 29 -15.03 -12.34 10.78
N ALA A 30 -13.97 -12.36 9.94
CA ALA A 30 -12.89 -11.38 10.01
C ALA A 30 -13.37 -9.97 9.66
N ALA A 31 -14.27 -9.83 8.68
CA ALA A 31 -14.88 -8.55 8.32
C ALA A 31 -15.78 -8.02 9.43
N GLU A 32 -16.60 -8.87 10.05
CA GLU A 32 -17.44 -8.49 11.18
C GLU A 32 -16.60 -8.01 12.37
N LEU A 33 -15.53 -8.73 12.71
CA LEU A 33 -14.58 -8.32 13.74
C LEU A 33 -13.93 -6.97 13.44
N ALA A 34 -13.46 -6.77 12.21
CA ALA A 34 -12.83 -5.53 11.78
C ALA A 34 -13.81 -4.35 11.85
N ARG A 35 -15.02 -4.51 11.25
CA ARG A 35 -16.05 -3.49 11.25
C ARG A 35 -16.48 -3.13 12.67
N GLY A 36 -16.71 -4.12 13.54
CA GLY A 36 -17.07 -3.89 14.93
C GLY A 36 -15.99 -3.10 15.69
N ALA A 37 -14.71 -3.41 15.49
CA ALA A 37 -13.60 -2.68 16.09
C ALA A 37 -13.55 -1.21 15.59
N LEU A 38 -13.73 -0.98 14.29
CA LEU A 38 -13.72 0.35 13.68
C LEU A 38 -14.88 1.22 14.18
N LEU A 39 -16.06 0.67 14.32
CA LEU A 39 -17.22 1.38 14.92
C LEU A 39 -16.94 1.82 16.36
N ARG A 40 -16.31 0.94 17.18
CA ARG A 40 -15.97 1.27 18.58
C ARG A 40 -14.94 2.38 18.71
N ILE A 41 -14.05 2.52 17.75
CA ILE A 41 -13.08 3.64 17.73
C ILE A 41 -13.60 4.91 17.01
N GLY A 42 -14.90 4.94 16.67
CA GLY A 42 -15.60 6.14 16.23
C GLY A 42 -15.68 6.38 14.73
N TYR A 43 -15.49 5.37 13.89
CA TYR A 43 -15.81 5.46 12.46
C TYR A 43 -17.31 5.27 12.23
N SER A 44 -17.88 5.94 11.22
CA SER A 44 -19.25 5.69 10.76
C SER A 44 -19.38 4.31 10.11
N ASP A 45 -20.60 3.86 9.89
CA ASP A 45 -20.86 2.59 9.21
C ASP A 45 -20.21 2.53 7.80
N GLU A 46 -20.32 3.61 7.03
CA GLU A 46 -19.74 3.72 5.70
C GLU A 46 -18.22 3.69 5.75
N GLU A 47 -17.61 4.50 6.62
CA GLU A 47 -16.15 4.53 6.79
C GLU A 47 -15.61 3.18 7.27
N ALA A 48 -16.28 2.56 8.25
CA ALA A 48 -15.90 1.26 8.76
C ALA A 48 -15.96 0.18 7.67
N GLN A 49 -16.97 0.23 6.79
CA GLN A 49 -17.07 -0.68 5.66
C GLN A 49 -15.93 -0.48 4.66
N ILE A 50 -15.65 0.77 4.24
CA ILE A 50 -14.56 1.10 3.32
C ILE A 50 -13.22 0.59 3.84
N ILE A 51 -12.91 0.84 5.12
CA ILE A 51 -11.67 0.39 5.74
C ILE A 51 -11.62 -1.13 5.81
N THR A 52 -12.73 -1.77 6.25
CA THR A 52 -12.84 -3.23 6.37
C THR A 52 -12.58 -3.90 5.03
N ASP A 53 -13.20 -3.45 3.96
CA ASP A 53 -13.06 -4.05 2.63
C ASP A 53 -11.60 -4.10 2.17
N GLN A 54 -10.86 -3.01 2.36
CA GLN A 54 -9.44 -2.98 2.03
C GLN A 54 -8.61 -3.87 2.96
N LEU A 55 -8.88 -3.90 4.26
CA LEU A 55 -8.13 -4.72 5.21
C LEU A 55 -8.35 -6.22 4.97
N ILE A 56 -9.57 -6.62 4.63
CA ILE A 56 -9.89 -8.00 4.27
C ILE A 56 -9.24 -8.37 2.94
N ASP A 57 -9.29 -7.49 1.92
CA ASP A 57 -8.58 -7.72 0.67
C ASP A 57 -7.07 -7.88 0.89
N ASN A 58 -6.48 -7.07 1.76
CA ASN A 58 -5.07 -7.18 2.12
C ASN A 58 -4.77 -8.54 2.80
N ALA A 59 -5.63 -9.00 3.69
CA ALA A 59 -5.50 -10.30 4.34
C ALA A 59 -5.60 -11.45 3.33
N LEU A 60 -6.58 -11.39 2.44
CA LEU A 60 -6.76 -12.36 1.35
C LEU A 60 -5.53 -12.40 0.42
N CYS A 61 -4.97 -11.25 0.08
CA CYS A 61 -3.75 -11.15 -0.74
C CYS A 61 -2.46 -11.57 -0.02
N GLY A 62 -2.52 -11.95 1.25
CA GLY A 62 -1.36 -12.39 2.02
C GLY A 62 -0.55 -11.28 2.70
N TYR A 63 -1.09 -10.06 2.79
CA TYR A 63 -0.42 -8.92 3.43
C TYR A 63 -0.85 -8.79 4.90
N ARG A 64 -0.36 -9.68 5.77
CA ARG A 64 -0.80 -9.79 7.17
C ARG A 64 -0.68 -8.51 7.98
N PHE A 65 0.45 -7.79 7.88
CA PHE A 65 0.67 -6.53 8.62
C PHE A 65 -0.15 -5.35 8.08
N ALA A 66 -0.55 -5.41 6.83
CA ALA A 66 -1.41 -4.41 6.20
C ALA A 66 -2.92 -4.73 6.35
N SER A 67 -3.25 -5.81 7.07
CA SER A 67 -4.62 -6.29 7.32
C SER A 67 -5.16 -5.85 8.69
N LEU A 68 -5.90 -6.69 9.38
CA LEU A 68 -6.55 -6.39 10.67
C LEU A 68 -5.63 -5.76 11.74
N PRO A 69 -4.35 -6.13 11.89
CA PRO A 69 -3.46 -5.46 12.85
C PRO A 69 -3.35 -3.94 12.63
N ARG A 70 -3.64 -3.47 11.41
CA ARG A 70 -3.62 -2.04 11.09
C ARG A 70 -4.68 -1.24 11.87
N ILE A 71 -5.79 -1.86 12.27
CA ILE A 71 -6.82 -1.21 13.10
C ILE A 71 -6.23 -0.78 14.44
N LEU A 72 -5.38 -1.61 15.05
CA LEU A 72 -4.70 -1.28 16.31
C LEU A 72 -3.74 -0.09 16.13
N ALA A 73 -3.02 -0.05 15.00
CA ALA A 73 -2.16 1.07 14.67
C ALA A 73 -2.96 2.37 14.45
N ILE A 74 -4.10 2.29 13.77
CA ILE A 74 -5.02 3.42 13.59
C ILE A 74 -5.54 3.89 14.95
N ALA A 75 -6.04 3.00 15.79
CA ALA A 75 -6.58 3.32 17.12
C ALA A 75 -5.54 3.98 18.03
N GLY A 76 -4.27 3.56 17.93
CA GLY A 76 -3.15 4.10 18.70
C GLY A 76 -2.58 5.42 18.18
N ASP A 77 -2.92 5.84 16.95
CA ASP A 77 -2.33 7.03 16.34
C ASP A 77 -2.91 8.32 16.95
N GLU A 78 -2.03 9.31 17.18
CA GLU A 78 -2.45 10.61 17.70
C GLU A 78 -3.42 11.34 16.77
N LYS A 79 -3.30 11.14 15.44
CA LYS A 79 -4.20 11.74 14.45
C LYS A 79 -5.63 11.21 14.60
N THR A 80 -5.80 9.94 14.94
CA THR A 80 -7.12 9.33 15.19
C THR A 80 -7.84 9.96 16.39
N ARG A 81 -7.07 10.43 17.38
CA ARG A 81 -7.63 11.14 18.57
C ARG A 81 -8.02 12.59 18.30
N LYS A 82 -7.57 13.17 17.20
CA LYS A 82 -7.93 14.55 16.80
C LYS A 82 -9.26 14.55 16.07
N ALA A 83 -9.97 15.69 16.18
CA ALA A 83 -11.22 15.86 15.44
C ALA A 83 -11.01 15.71 13.93
N ARG A 84 -11.90 14.98 13.30
CA ARG A 84 -11.98 14.83 11.86
C ARG A 84 -12.97 15.85 11.28
N ARG A 85 -12.68 16.35 10.10
CA ARG A 85 -13.56 17.24 9.33
C ARG A 85 -14.06 16.47 8.09
N PRO A 86 -15.21 16.82 7.52
CA PRO A 86 -15.65 16.26 6.25
C PRO A 86 -14.58 16.46 5.15
N LEU A 87 -14.47 15.50 4.25
CA LEU A 87 -13.68 15.64 3.03
C LEU A 87 -14.19 16.85 2.24
N LYS A 88 -13.26 17.69 1.75
CA LYS A 88 -13.61 18.89 1.02
C LYS A 88 -12.78 19.00 -0.27
N ILE A 89 -13.44 19.11 -1.42
CA ILE A 89 -12.77 19.50 -2.64
C ILE A 89 -12.47 21.00 -2.56
N VAL A 90 -11.18 21.36 -2.50
CA VAL A 90 -10.72 22.74 -2.34
C VAL A 90 -10.36 23.40 -3.67
N HIS A 91 -10.08 22.59 -4.68
CA HIS A 91 -9.87 23.02 -6.05
C HIS A 91 -10.37 21.94 -7.01
N GLU A 92 -11.04 22.33 -8.08
CA GLU A 92 -11.58 21.39 -9.06
C GLU A 92 -11.57 21.99 -10.46
N THR A 93 -11.21 21.13 -11.43
CA THR A 93 -11.35 21.38 -12.88
C THR A 93 -12.00 20.14 -13.53
N PRO A 94 -12.35 20.17 -14.81
CA PRO A 94 -12.80 18.95 -15.49
C PRO A 94 -11.80 17.78 -15.38
N LEU A 95 -10.50 18.07 -15.35
CA LEU A 95 -9.40 17.08 -15.37
C LEU A 95 -8.75 16.86 -14.01
N SER A 96 -9.07 17.63 -13.00
CA SER A 96 -8.36 17.53 -11.72
C SER A 96 -9.23 17.83 -10.51
N ALA A 97 -8.78 17.37 -9.33
CA ALA A 97 -9.30 17.82 -8.05
C ALA A 97 -8.20 17.78 -6.98
N LEU A 98 -8.27 18.72 -6.04
CA LEU A 98 -7.48 18.70 -4.81
C LEU A 98 -8.44 18.61 -3.62
N ILE A 99 -8.23 17.60 -2.77
CA ILE A 99 -9.10 17.27 -1.65
C ILE A 99 -8.36 17.52 -0.34
N ASP A 100 -8.94 18.37 0.52
CA ASP A 100 -8.61 18.41 1.93
C ASP A 100 -9.21 17.18 2.60
N GLY A 101 -8.36 16.27 3.07
CA GLY A 101 -8.75 15.03 3.73
C GLY A 101 -9.31 15.24 5.14
N GLY A 102 -9.21 16.44 5.73
CA GLY A 102 -9.82 16.79 7.01
C GLY A 102 -9.38 15.93 8.17
N ASN A 103 -8.13 15.48 8.18
CA ASN A 103 -7.59 14.53 9.16
C ASN A 103 -8.29 13.16 9.15
N ASN A 104 -8.96 12.78 8.05
CA ASN A 104 -9.49 11.43 7.89
C ASN A 104 -8.37 10.46 7.49
N VAL A 105 -8.52 9.20 7.90
CA VAL A 105 -7.59 8.14 7.49
C VAL A 105 -7.61 7.94 5.98
N GLY A 106 -6.47 7.73 5.38
CA GLY A 106 -6.33 7.64 3.93
C GLY A 106 -7.09 6.47 3.29
N TYR A 107 -7.43 5.43 4.06
CA TYR A 107 -8.34 4.38 3.60
C TYR A 107 -9.65 4.96 3.06
N VAL A 108 -10.20 5.94 3.78
CA VAL A 108 -11.45 6.63 3.40
C VAL A 108 -11.18 7.73 2.37
N ALA A 109 -10.23 8.62 2.67
CA ALA A 109 -9.99 9.80 1.82
C ALA A 109 -9.51 9.42 0.41
N VAL A 110 -8.59 8.46 0.27
CA VAL A 110 -8.08 8.00 -1.02
C VAL A 110 -9.12 7.14 -1.75
N TYR A 111 -9.98 6.41 -1.02
CA TYR A 111 -11.10 5.70 -1.65
C TYR A 111 -12.02 6.67 -2.40
N HIS A 112 -12.49 7.73 -1.75
CA HIS A 112 -13.34 8.74 -2.40
C HIS A 112 -12.60 9.50 -3.52
N ALA A 113 -11.30 9.80 -3.34
CA ALA A 113 -10.47 10.37 -4.38
C ALA A 113 -10.36 9.47 -5.61
N THR A 114 -10.25 8.15 -5.40
CA THR A 114 -10.20 7.16 -6.47
C THR A 114 -11.51 7.10 -7.25
N GLN A 115 -12.65 7.10 -6.56
CA GLN A 115 -13.97 7.15 -7.21
C GLN A 115 -14.13 8.44 -8.04
N LEU A 116 -13.72 9.58 -7.50
CA LEU A 116 -13.75 10.85 -8.22
C LEU A 116 -12.83 10.83 -9.45
N ALA A 117 -11.61 10.30 -9.31
CA ALA A 117 -10.65 10.19 -10.40
C ALA A 117 -11.17 9.30 -11.54
N ILE A 118 -11.78 8.14 -11.21
CA ILE A 118 -12.42 7.25 -12.18
C ILE A 118 -13.53 8.00 -12.93
N LYS A 119 -14.44 8.66 -12.20
CA LYS A 119 -15.55 9.41 -12.80
C LYS A 119 -15.06 10.51 -13.75
N LYS A 120 -14.03 11.28 -13.35
CA LYS A 120 -13.45 12.33 -14.20
C LYS A 120 -12.76 11.75 -15.44
N ALA A 121 -11.97 10.68 -15.29
CA ALA A 121 -11.28 10.06 -16.42
C ALA A 121 -12.26 9.43 -17.42
N GLN A 122 -13.35 8.84 -16.96
CA GLN A 122 -14.43 8.35 -17.83
C GLN A 122 -15.11 9.48 -18.62
N ALA A 123 -15.25 10.67 -18.02
CA ALA A 123 -15.88 11.82 -18.68
C ALA A 123 -14.94 12.58 -19.62
N SER A 124 -13.63 12.65 -19.30
CA SER A 124 -12.68 13.56 -19.96
C SER A 124 -11.44 12.86 -20.50
N GLY A 125 -11.34 11.54 -20.38
CA GLY A 125 -10.21 10.73 -20.84
C GLY A 125 -9.01 10.73 -19.90
N PHE A 126 -8.91 11.71 -18.99
CA PHE A 126 -7.81 11.84 -18.01
C PHE A 126 -8.28 12.49 -16.72
N ALA A 127 -7.67 12.09 -15.61
CA ALA A 127 -7.85 12.78 -14.34
C ALA A 127 -6.57 12.80 -13.50
N SER A 128 -6.38 13.89 -12.74
CA SER A 128 -5.41 13.97 -11.66
C SER A 128 -6.12 14.39 -10.36
N VAL A 129 -6.04 13.56 -9.31
CA VAL A 129 -6.68 13.87 -8.02
C VAL A 129 -5.66 13.76 -6.90
N GLY A 130 -5.49 14.87 -6.16
CA GLY A 130 -4.63 14.96 -4.98
C GLY A 130 -5.42 14.95 -3.69
N VAL A 131 -4.83 14.38 -2.61
CA VAL A 131 -5.38 14.42 -1.25
C VAL A 131 -4.27 14.80 -0.28
N TYR A 132 -4.55 15.72 0.61
CA TYR A 132 -3.68 16.12 1.74
C TYR A 132 -4.46 16.08 3.05
N ASP A 133 -3.82 16.41 4.17
CA ASP A 133 -4.39 16.34 5.52
C ASP A 133 -5.07 14.99 5.80
N SER A 134 -4.33 13.93 5.52
CA SER A 134 -4.74 12.55 5.71
C SER A 134 -3.52 11.70 6.12
N TYR A 135 -3.71 10.43 6.43
CA TYR A 135 -2.65 9.52 6.89
C TYR A 135 -3.07 8.05 6.68
N TYR A 136 -2.11 7.14 6.56
CA TYR A 136 -2.36 5.70 6.38
C TYR A 136 -3.41 5.34 5.33
N SER A 137 -2.99 5.21 4.07
CA SER A 137 -3.89 4.77 2.98
C SER A 137 -3.92 3.23 2.80
N GLY A 138 -3.04 2.51 3.48
CA GLY A 138 -2.90 1.09 3.28
C GLY A 138 -2.12 0.74 2.01
N ARG A 139 -2.54 -0.30 1.31
CA ARG A 139 -1.91 -0.80 0.09
C ARG A 139 -2.42 -0.03 -1.13
N ASN A 140 -1.52 0.59 -1.87
CA ASN A 140 -1.88 1.37 -3.06
C ASN A 140 -2.53 0.52 -4.15
N ALA A 141 -2.13 -0.75 -4.25
CA ALA A 141 -2.70 -1.70 -5.21
C ALA A 141 -4.23 -1.83 -5.11
N TYR A 142 -4.82 -1.65 -3.92
CA TYR A 142 -6.28 -1.70 -3.74
C TYR A 142 -6.99 -0.64 -4.58
N PHE A 143 -6.53 0.60 -4.50
CA PHE A 143 -7.11 1.72 -5.23
C PHE A 143 -6.85 1.63 -6.74
N VAL A 144 -5.63 1.23 -7.10
CA VAL A 144 -5.23 1.12 -8.51
C VAL A 144 -5.92 -0.07 -9.19
N GLU A 145 -6.22 -1.13 -8.44
CA GLU A 145 -7.04 -2.24 -8.93
C GLU A 145 -8.48 -1.80 -9.23
N MET A 146 -9.06 -0.89 -8.41
CA MET A 146 -10.39 -0.29 -8.70
C MET A 146 -10.36 0.45 -10.04
N ILE A 147 -9.30 1.24 -10.29
CA ILE A 147 -9.11 1.98 -11.55
C ILE A 147 -8.99 1.01 -12.73
N ALA A 148 -8.14 -0.01 -12.61
CA ALA A 148 -7.92 -0.98 -13.68
C ALA A 148 -9.17 -1.83 -13.98
N LYS A 149 -9.96 -2.17 -12.96
CA LYS A 149 -11.26 -2.84 -13.12
C LYS A 149 -12.31 -1.96 -13.82
N ALA A 150 -12.17 -0.64 -13.73
CA ALA A 150 -13.00 0.31 -14.49
C ALA A 150 -12.55 0.48 -15.96
N GLY A 151 -11.56 -0.29 -16.42
CA GLY A 151 -11.00 -0.24 -17.77
C GLY A 151 -9.99 0.90 -17.99
N LEU A 152 -9.50 1.52 -16.93
CA LEU A 152 -8.63 2.69 -16.97
C LEU A 152 -7.20 2.32 -16.51
N VAL A 153 -6.21 3.07 -17.00
CA VAL A 153 -4.84 2.99 -16.49
C VAL A 153 -4.73 3.88 -15.26
N GLY A 154 -4.22 3.33 -14.16
CA GLY A 154 -4.03 4.05 -12.90
C GLY A 154 -2.57 4.14 -12.49
N ILE A 155 -2.18 5.31 -11.98
CA ILE A 155 -0.92 5.53 -11.28
C ILE A 155 -1.25 6.18 -9.94
N HIS A 156 -0.74 5.62 -8.84
CA HIS A 156 -0.92 6.17 -7.51
C HIS A 156 0.42 6.33 -6.81
N ALA A 157 0.75 7.55 -6.41
CA ALA A 157 1.93 7.90 -5.62
C ALA A 157 1.49 8.40 -4.24
N ALA A 158 2.19 7.97 -3.19
CA ALA A 158 1.92 8.43 -1.84
C ALA A 158 3.23 8.83 -1.14
N SER A 159 3.35 10.08 -0.70
CA SER A 159 4.39 10.47 0.25
C SER A 159 3.96 10.12 1.67
N ALA A 160 4.92 9.96 2.57
CA ALA A 160 4.66 9.59 3.95
C ALA A 160 5.69 10.22 4.91
N HIS A 161 5.47 10.07 6.21
CA HIS A 161 6.41 10.51 7.24
C HIS A 161 7.81 9.90 7.06
N PRO A 162 8.87 10.68 7.38
CA PRO A 162 10.25 10.24 7.23
C PRO A 162 10.56 8.97 8.01
N ARG A 163 11.08 7.96 7.30
CA ARG A 163 11.61 6.68 7.82
C ARG A 163 12.83 6.24 7.05
N VAL A 164 12.99 6.71 5.82
CA VAL A 164 14.02 6.29 4.86
C VAL A 164 15.09 7.38 4.78
N LEU A 165 16.33 6.93 4.90
CA LEU A 165 17.51 7.81 4.83
C LEU A 165 17.77 8.21 3.38
N PRO A 166 18.04 9.49 3.09
CA PRO A 166 18.65 9.84 1.82
C PRO A 166 20.07 9.25 1.74
N ILE A 167 20.55 8.96 0.55
CA ILE A 167 21.93 8.47 0.38
C ILE A 167 22.92 9.49 1.01
N GLY A 168 23.76 9.00 1.92
CA GLY A 168 24.72 9.81 2.66
C GLY A 168 24.10 10.61 3.81
N GLY A 169 22.81 10.48 4.07
CA GLY A 169 22.13 11.17 5.17
C GLY A 169 22.14 10.38 6.46
N LEU A 170 22.25 11.09 7.59
CA LEU A 170 22.19 10.53 8.94
C LEU A 170 20.76 10.40 9.47
N LYS A 171 19.84 11.22 8.97
CA LYS A 171 18.46 11.26 9.44
C LYS A 171 17.49 10.93 8.31
N PRO A 172 16.36 10.23 8.61
CA PRO A 172 15.31 10.00 7.63
C PRO A 172 14.78 11.31 7.02
N ALA A 173 14.64 11.34 5.70
CA ALA A 173 14.09 12.47 4.96
C ALA A 173 12.91 12.07 4.07
N PHE A 174 12.76 10.79 3.76
CA PHE A 174 11.67 10.25 2.95
C PHE A 174 10.82 9.29 3.76
N GLY A 175 9.55 9.19 3.41
CA GLY A 175 8.72 8.06 3.79
C GLY A 175 9.10 6.80 3.01
N THR A 176 8.31 5.74 3.15
CA THR A 176 8.44 4.55 2.29
C THR A 176 7.98 4.82 0.86
N ASN A 177 7.39 5.97 0.64
CA ASN A 177 7.03 6.61 -0.62
C ASN A 177 6.66 5.59 -1.72
N PRO A 178 5.51 4.90 -1.59
CA PRO A 178 5.11 3.91 -2.57
C PRO A 178 4.62 4.53 -3.87
N LEU A 179 4.86 3.78 -4.96
CA LEU A 179 4.33 4.04 -6.30
C LEU A 179 3.64 2.78 -6.82
N CYS A 180 2.45 2.95 -7.35
CA CYS A 180 1.66 1.85 -7.89
C CYS A 180 1.17 2.15 -9.29
N PHE A 181 1.23 1.13 -10.16
CA PHE A 181 0.69 1.16 -11.52
C PHE A 181 -0.37 0.08 -11.68
N GLY A 182 -1.43 0.37 -12.40
CA GLY A 182 -2.47 -0.58 -12.76
C GLY A 182 -2.89 -0.43 -14.20
N PHE A 183 -2.97 -1.56 -14.86
CA PHE A 183 -3.31 -1.65 -16.27
C PHE A 183 -4.50 -2.59 -16.45
N PRO A 184 -5.55 -2.16 -17.17
CA PRO A 184 -6.62 -3.07 -17.59
C PRO A 184 -6.06 -4.09 -18.59
N SER A 185 -6.43 -5.35 -18.45
CA SER A 185 -6.06 -6.42 -19.36
C SER A 185 -7.26 -7.35 -19.56
N ALA A 186 -7.34 -7.99 -20.72
CA ALA A 186 -8.42 -8.92 -21.06
C ALA A 186 -8.51 -10.12 -20.10
N ASN A 187 -7.38 -10.52 -19.49
CA ASN A 187 -7.30 -11.65 -18.56
C ASN A 187 -7.25 -11.22 -17.08
N GLY A 188 -7.73 -10.01 -16.77
CA GLY A 188 -7.67 -9.41 -15.43
C GLY A 188 -6.55 -8.37 -15.28
N PRO A 189 -6.67 -7.46 -14.31
CA PRO A 189 -5.77 -6.33 -14.17
C PRO A 189 -4.33 -6.75 -13.84
N VAL A 190 -3.36 -6.02 -14.39
CA VAL A 190 -1.94 -6.12 -14.01
C VAL A 190 -1.60 -4.97 -13.09
N ILE A 191 -1.22 -5.29 -11.85
CA ILE A 191 -0.96 -4.29 -10.80
C ILE A 191 0.50 -4.42 -10.33
N TYR A 192 1.22 -3.32 -10.32
CA TYR A 192 2.56 -3.23 -9.77
C TYR A 192 2.62 -2.20 -8.66
N ASP A 193 2.75 -2.64 -7.41
CA ASP A 193 2.79 -1.80 -6.21
C ASP A 193 4.13 -2.01 -5.49
N MET A 194 4.88 -0.95 -5.28
CA MET A 194 6.19 -1.00 -4.64
C MET A 194 6.41 0.20 -3.71
N GLY A 195 7.00 -0.05 -2.54
CA GLY A 195 7.65 1.00 -1.75
C GLY A 195 9.04 1.32 -2.31
N THR A 196 9.53 2.53 -2.04
CA THR A 196 10.91 2.91 -2.40
C THR A 196 11.95 2.57 -1.34
N ALA A 197 11.53 2.07 -0.21
CA ALA A 197 12.38 1.57 0.87
C ALA A 197 12.93 0.17 0.56
N SER A 198 14.14 -0.13 1.03
CA SER A 198 14.74 -1.47 0.93
C SER A 198 14.02 -2.51 1.78
N ILE A 199 13.35 -2.08 2.84
CA ILE A 199 12.54 -2.90 3.74
C ILE A 199 11.39 -2.06 4.29
N MET A 200 10.26 -2.69 4.56
CA MET A 200 9.08 -2.00 5.12
C MET A 200 9.08 -2.04 6.64
N VAL A 201 8.49 -1.02 7.28
CA VAL A 201 8.37 -0.95 8.76
C VAL A 201 7.79 -2.22 9.36
N GLY A 202 6.74 -2.78 8.76
CA GLY A 202 6.12 -4.01 9.25
C GLY A 202 7.06 -5.22 9.23
N GLU A 203 7.97 -5.28 8.24
CA GLU A 203 8.98 -6.34 8.17
C GLU A 203 10.04 -6.16 9.27
N ILE A 204 10.52 -4.92 9.51
CA ILE A 204 11.47 -4.64 10.59
C ILE A 204 10.86 -5.02 11.95
N GLN A 205 9.59 -4.67 12.17
CA GLN A 205 8.86 -5.03 13.38
C GLN A 205 8.70 -6.55 13.53
N LEU A 206 8.51 -7.28 12.43
CA LEU A 206 8.50 -8.73 12.45
C LEU A 206 9.86 -9.29 12.85
N PHE A 207 10.96 -8.82 12.23
CA PHE A 207 12.31 -9.24 12.60
C PHE A 207 12.59 -9.01 14.09
N ALA A 208 12.17 -7.84 14.62
CA ALA A 208 12.27 -7.55 16.05
C ALA A 208 11.47 -8.54 16.93
N HIS A 209 10.25 -8.88 16.48
CA HIS A 209 9.37 -9.77 17.25
C HIS A 209 9.87 -11.22 17.30
N ILE A 210 10.44 -11.71 16.18
CA ILE A 210 10.96 -13.09 16.08
C ILE A 210 12.44 -13.21 16.48
N GLY A 211 13.07 -12.10 16.90
CA GLY A 211 14.46 -12.08 17.35
C GLY A 211 15.48 -12.37 16.24
N GLN A 212 15.17 -12.02 15.01
CA GLN A 212 16.07 -12.18 13.87
C GLN A 212 16.73 -10.87 13.46
N GLU A 213 17.94 -10.98 12.90
CA GLU A 213 18.68 -9.85 12.36
C GLU A 213 18.17 -9.43 10.96
N LEU A 214 18.26 -8.13 10.68
CA LEU A 214 18.02 -7.59 9.36
C LEU A 214 19.10 -8.02 8.34
N PRO A 215 18.79 -8.02 7.04
CA PRO A 215 19.80 -8.15 6.00
C PRO A 215 20.89 -7.07 6.14
N GLU A 216 22.11 -7.41 5.77
CA GLU A 216 23.25 -6.50 5.83
C GLU A 216 23.10 -5.33 4.83
N GLY A 217 23.58 -4.15 5.22
CA GLY A 217 23.68 -2.97 4.33
C GLY A 217 22.39 -2.23 4.05
N ILE A 218 21.29 -2.54 4.77
CA ILE A 218 20.00 -1.88 4.53
C ILE A 218 19.57 -0.92 5.64
N ALA A 219 20.18 -0.97 6.82
CA ALA A 219 19.75 -0.17 7.97
C ALA A 219 20.92 0.43 8.74
N PHE A 220 20.62 1.54 9.44
CA PHE A 220 21.56 2.30 10.26
C PHE A 220 20.90 2.61 11.62
N ASP A 221 21.71 2.67 12.68
CA ASP A 221 21.29 3.13 13.99
C ASP A 221 21.10 4.67 14.04
N ALA A 222 20.76 5.20 15.22
CA ALA A 222 20.54 6.63 15.41
C ALA A 222 21.84 7.47 15.26
N GLU A 223 23.00 6.86 15.43
CA GLU A 223 24.33 7.43 15.29
C GLU A 223 24.87 7.36 13.85
N GLY A 224 24.16 6.60 12.97
CA GLY A 224 24.51 6.44 11.55
C GLY A 224 25.49 5.29 11.29
N ASN A 225 25.70 4.39 12.25
CA ASN A 225 26.48 3.19 12.03
C ASN A 225 25.60 2.10 11.37
N PRO A 226 26.16 1.31 10.44
CA PRO A 226 25.43 0.17 9.89
C PRO A 226 24.96 -0.77 11.01
N THR A 227 23.71 -1.19 10.95
CA THR A 227 23.14 -2.12 11.93
C THR A 227 22.31 -3.21 11.29
N ARG A 228 22.28 -4.38 11.92
CA ARG A 228 21.39 -5.49 11.62
C ARG A 228 20.35 -5.70 12.74
N ASP A 229 20.49 -4.94 13.86
CA ASP A 229 19.51 -4.97 14.94
C ASP A 229 18.24 -4.20 14.51
N PRO A 230 17.07 -4.86 14.43
CA PRO A 230 15.83 -4.20 14.05
C PRO A 230 15.39 -3.13 15.05
N HIS A 231 15.73 -3.24 16.33
CA HIS A 231 15.39 -2.23 17.33
C HIS A 231 16.24 -0.96 17.16
N ALA A 232 17.52 -1.09 16.80
CA ALA A 232 18.40 0.03 16.48
C ALA A 232 17.95 0.69 15.17
N ALA A 233 17.60 -0.09 14.14
CA ALA A 233 17.11 0.40 12.87
C ALA A 233 15.81 1.22 13.00
N LEU A 234 14.89 0.83 13.89
CA LEU A 234 13.66 1.58 14.16
C LEU A 234 13.91 2.96 14.81
N LYS A 235 15.04 3.14 15.48
CA LYS A 235 15.46 4.43 16.07
C LYS A 235 16.25 5.29 15.08
N GLY A 236 16.98 4.67 14.16
CA GLY A 236 17.76 5.32 13.11
C GLY A 236 16.96 5.43 11.80
N GLY A 237 17.23 4.54 10.86
CA GLY A 237 16.54 4.50 9.58
C GLY A 237 17.09 3.42 8.66
N TRP A 238 16.49 3.31 7.48
CA TRP A 238 16.93 2.37 6.45
C TRP A 238 17.02 3.02 5.07
N VAL A 239 17.72 2.38 4.16
CA VAL A 239 18.03 2.96 2.86
C VAL A 239 16.91 2.74 1.82
N PRO A 240 16.87 3.53 0.75
CA PRO A 240 16.06 3.24 -0.42
C PRO A 240 16.53 1.94 -1.11
N PHE A 241 15.62 1.23 -1.78
CA PHE A 241 16.01 0.09 -2.62
C PHE A 241 16.91 0.52 -3.78
N GLY A 242 17.79 -0.37 -4.25
CA GLY A 242 18.58 -0.14 -5.50
C GLY A 242 19.44 1.11 -5.51
N GLY A 243 19.87 1.61 -4.34
CA GLY A 243 20.79 2.73 -4.21
C GLY A 243 20.22 4.03 -4.79
N HIS A 244 20.99 4.67 -5.71
CA HIS A 244 20.63 5.97 -6.29
C HIS A 244 19.29 5.95 -7.07
N LYS A 245 18.88 4.81 -7.60
CA LYS A 245 17.61 4.69 -8.34
C LYS A 245 16.40 4.83 -7.38
N GLY A 246 16.42 4.09 -6.29
CA GLY A 246 15.38 4.20 -5.26
C GLY A 246 15.41 5.55 -4.54
N HIS A 247 16.60 6.13 -4.30
CA HIS A 247 16.73 7.48 -3.77
C HIS A 247 16.06 8.53 -4.68
N GLY A 248 16.38 8.51 -5.97
CA GLY A 248 15.78 9.43 -6.93
C GLY A 248 14.27 9.27 -7.03
N LEU A 249 13.77 8.02 -7.01
CA LEU A 249 12.35 7.73 -7.01
C LEU A 249 11.66 8.19 -5.71
N SER A 250 12.29 7.99 -4.53
CA SER A 250 11.79 8.50 -3.25
C SER A 250 11.62 10.02 -3.27
N PHE A 251 12.60 10.73 -3.85
CA PHE A 251 12.53 12.18 -4.00
C PHE A 251 11.39 12.59 -4.95
N ALA A 252 11.27 11.92 -6.11
CA ALA A 252 10.21 12.22 -7.07
C ALA A 252 8.82 12.02 -6.47
N ILE A 253 8.61 10.93 -5.73
CA ILE A 253 7.32 10.66 -5.06
C ILE A 253 7.05 11.69 -3.95
N GLN A 254 8.08 12.12 -3.21
CA GLN A 254 7.92 13.21 -2.25
C GLN A 254 7.48 14.51 -2.93
N ALA A 255 8.03 14.83 -4.09
CA ALA A 255 7.62 15.99 -4.89
C ALA A 255 6.17 15.86 -5.41
N LEU A 256 5.76 14.65 -5.84
CA LEU A 256 4.36 14.36 -6.19
C LEU A 256 3.42 14.53 -4.99
N GLY A 257 3.87 14.17 -3.79
CA GLY A 257 3.14 14.44 -2.55
C GLY A 257 2.95 15.93 -2.28
N LEU A 258 3.96 16.77 -2.56
CA LEU A 258 3.82 18.23 -2.49
C LEU A 258 2.81 18.75 -3.50
N LEU A 259 2.83 18.23 -4.74
CA LEU A 259 1.82 18.55 -5.76
C LEU A 259 0.41 18.15 -5.31
N ALA A 260 0.28 17.08 -4.54
CA ALA A 260 -0.98 16.66 -3.92
C ALA A 260 -1.37 17.49 -2.67
N GLY A 261 -0.63 18.54 -2.34
CA GLY A 261 -0.94 19.45 -1.23
C GLY A 261 -0.39 19.02 0.14
N ALA A 262 0.58 18.08 0.22
CA ALA A 262 1.10 17.56 1.49
C ALA A 262 1.49 18.62 2.52
N ALA A 263 2.00 19.78 2.08
CA ALA A 263 2.42 20.84 2.98
C ALA A 263 1.31 21.85 3.36
N LEU A 264 0.12 21.76 2.76
CA LEU A 264 -0.92 22.79 2.95
C LEU A 264 -1.50 22.81 4.37
N ALA A 265 -1.70 21.63 4.97
CA ALA A 265 -2.30 21.56 6.31
C ALA A 265 -1.33 21.97 7.44
N HIS A 266 -0.06 21.54 7.33
CA HIS A 266 0.89 21.58 8.46
C HIS A 266 2.20 22.30 8.12
N GLY A 267 2.37 22.80 6.90
CA GLY A 267 3.60 23.45 6.44
C GLY A 267 4.81 22.48 6.31
N LYS A 268 4.59 21.16 6.45
CA LYS A 268 5.65 20.16 6.44
C LYS A 268 5.76 19.53 5.05
N VAL A 269 6.88 19.78 4.37
CA VAL A 269 7.18 19.18 3.04
C VAL A 269 7.38 17.66 3.09
N GLN A 270 7.54 17.11 4.29
CA GLN A 270 7.72 15.69 4.56
C GLN A 270 6.47 15.12 5.26
N ASP A 271 5.29 15.34 4.70
CA ASP A 271 4.02 14.82 5.20
C ASP A 271 3.33 13.96 4.14
N TYR A 272 2.18 13.41 4.50
CA TYR A 272 1.37 12.61 3.59
C TYR A 272 0.75 13.46 2.50
N GLY A 273 0.94 13.04 1.27
CA GLY A 273 0.24 13.51 0.09
C GLY A 273 -0.04 12.33 -0.83
N PHE A 274 -1.26 12.19 -1.28
CA PHE A 274 -1.72 11.09 -2.11
C PHE A 274 -2.11 11.64 -3.47
N LEU A 275 -1.46 11.17 -4.54
CA LEU A 275 -1.72 11.63 -5.89
C LEU A 275 -2.12 10.46 -6.78
N LEU A 276 -3.25 10.62 -7.44
CA LEU A 276 -3.77 9.68 -8.43
C LEU A 276 -3.70 10.32 -9.82
N PHE A 277 -3.19 9.58 -10.79
CA PHE A 277 -3.37 9.84 -12.22
C PHE A 277 -4.14 8.70 -12.83
N VAL A 278 -5.19 9.02 -13.57
CA VAL A 278 -6.08 8.04 -14.20
C VAL A 278 -6.25 8.40 -15.67
N LEU A 279 -6.07 7.43 -16.56
CA LEU A 279 -6.08 7.61 -18.00
C LEU A 279 -7.03 6.60 -18.65
N ASP A 280 -7.95 7.07 -19.49
CA ASP A 280 -8.66 6.18 -20.41
C ASP A 280 -7.73 5.84 -21.57
N PRO A 281 -7.34 4.56 -21.76
CA PRO A 281 -6.46 4.19 -22.87
C PRO A 281 -7.05 4.53 -24.24
N LYS A 282 -8.36 4.72 -24.36
CA LYS A 282 -9.03 5.07 -25.62
C LYS A 282 -8.67 6.46 -26.15
N ILE A 283 -8.15 7.37 -25.32
CA ILE A 283 -7.66 8.66 -25.81
C ILE A 283 -6.38 8.52 -26.68
N MET A 284 -5.65 7.41 -26.50
CA MET A 284 -4.48 7.08 -27.32
C MET A 284 -4.79 5.96 -28.33
N LEU A 285 -5.60 4.99 -27.94
CA LEU A 285 -5.98 3.80 -28.71
C LEU A 285 -7.52 3.69 -28.79
N PRO A 286 -8.17 4.49 -29.66
CA PRO A 286 -9.64 4.61 -29.67
C PRO A 286 -10.38 3.33 -30.06
N GLY A 287 -9.73 2.39 -30.74
CA GLY A 287 -10.28 1.07 -31.09
C GLY A 287 -10.45 0.13 -29.90
N GLY A 288 -9.85 0.46 -28.73
CA GLY A 288 -9.98 -0.35 -27.51
C GLY A 288 -9.05 -1.55 -27.45
N GLU A 289 -7.96 -1.53 -28.20
CA GLU A 289 -7.00 -2.65 -28.33
C GLU A 289 -6.16 -2.88 -27.07
N PHE A 290 -5.99 -1.86 -26.21
CA PHE A 290 -5.05 -1.86 -25.10
C PHE A 290 -5.20 -3.06 -24.16
N PRO A 291 -6.40 -3.45 -23.69
CA PRO A 291 -6.52 -4.62 -22.81
C PRO A 291 -6.11 -5.93 -23.48
N GLY A 292 -6.33 -6.09 -24.78
CA GLY A 292 -5.87 -7.24 -25.56
C GLY A 292 -4.34 -7.27 -25.65
N GLN A 293 -3.73 -6.16 -26.01
CA GLN A 293 -2.27 -6.00 -26.11
C GLN A 293 -1.59 -6.24 -24.75
N MET A 294 -2.21 -5.81 -23.65
CA MET A 294 -1.72 -6.12 -22.30
C MET A 294 -1.76 -7.62 -22.00
N ALA A 295 -2.80 -8.33 -22.40
CA ALA A 295 -2.86 -9.78 -22.25
C ALA A 295 -1.79 -10.49 -23.10
N GLU A 296 -1.54 -10.04 -24.33
CA GLU A 296 -0.46 -10.53 -25.20
C GLU A 296 0.92 -10.28 -24.58
N LEU A 297 1.18 -9.08 -24.02
CA LEU A 297 2.43 -8.78 -23.31
C LEU A 297 2.65 -9.74 -22.14
N VAL A 298 1.63 -9.97 -21.31
CA VAL A 298 1.69 -10.94 -20.20
C VAL A 298 2.04 -12.33 -20.72
N ALA A 299 1.36 -12.80 -21.78
CA ALA A 299 1.61 -14.11 -22.37
C ALA A 299 3.04 -14.22 -22.93
N ALA A 300 3.53 -13.20 -23.63
CA ALA A 300 4.87 -13.15 -24.19
C ALA A 300 5.95 -13.22 -23.09
N VAL A 301 5.79 -12.45 -22.00
CA VAL A 301 6.72 -12.47 -20.86
C VAL A 301 6.73 -13.87 -20.21
N LYS A 302 5.56 -14.47 -19.98
CA LYS A 302 5.45 -15.81 -19.37
C LYS A 302 5.96 -16.93 -20.25
N ALA A 303 5.93 -16.78 -21.57
CA ALA A 303 6.46 -17.73 -22.54
C ALA A 303 8.00 -17.69 -22.68
N THR A 304 8.67 -16.70 -22.07
CA THR A 304 10.14 -16.61 -22.11
C THR A 304 10.77 -17.89 -21.51
N PRO A 305 11.82 -18.46 -22.14
CA PRO A 305 12.52 -19.61 -21.59
C PRO A 305 13.02 -19.33 -20.16
N ARG A 306 12.76 -20.26 -19.26
CA ARG A 306 13.13 -20.13 -17.85
C ARG A 306 14.58 -20.54 -17.62
N ARG A 307 15.28 -19.87 -16.70
CA ARG A 307 16.58 -20.30 -16.22
C ARG A 307 16.43 -21.63 -15.44
N PRO A 308 17.47 -22.47 -15.40
CA PRO A 308 17.48 -23.66 -14.55
C PRO A 308 17.13 -23.31 -13.10
N GLY A 309 16.29 -24.15 -12.48
CA GLY A 309 15.82 -23.98 -11.10
C GLY A 309 14.75 -22.89 -10.91
N VAL A 310 14.16 -22.37 -11.98
CA VAL A 310 13.04 -21.41 -11.94
C VAL A 310 11.76 -22.13 -12.38
N ASP A 311 10.79 -22.27 -11.49
CA ASP A 311 9.53 -22.97 -11.75
C ASP A 311 8.56 -22.15 -12.61
N GLU A 312 8.54 -20.83 -12.43
CA GLU A 312 7.65 -19.94 -13.18
C GLU A 312 8.22 -18.52 -13.32
N ILE A 313 7.84 -17.82 -14.41
CA ILE A 313 8.00 -16.38 -14.56
C ILE A 313 6.70 -15.73 -14.08
N ARG A 314 6.81 -14.89 -13.03
CA ARG A 314 5.65 -14.22 -12.42
C ARG A 314 5.44 -12.83 -12.98
N ILE A 315 4.19 -12.46 -13.12
CA ILE A 315 3.74 -11.10 -13.43
C ILE A 315 3.46 -10.37 -12.09
N PRO A 316 3.65 -9.04 -12.03
CA PRO A 316 3.33 -8.26 -10.84
C PRO A 316 1.92 -8.54 -10.30
N SER A 317 1.79 -8.67 -8.99
CA SER A 317 0.59 -9.04 -8.22
C SER A 317 -0.01 -10.43 -8.47
N GLU A 318 0.54 -11.23 -9.37
CA GLU A 318 0.01 -12.58 -9.66
C GLU A 318 -0.02 -13.48 -8.42
N ARG A 319 1.03 -13.43 -7.57
CA ARG A 319 1.03 -14.13 -6.28
C ARG A 319 -0.13 -13.69 -5.40
N ALA A 320 -0.32 -12.37 -5.25
CA ALA A 320 -1.37 -11.82 -4.39
C ALA A 320 -2.76 -12.22 -4.85
N PHE A 321 -3.00 -12.28 -6.16
CA PHE A 321 -4.29 -12.72 -6.72
C PHE A 321 -4.53 -14.21 -6.51
N ARG A 322 -3.50 -15.07 -6.66
CA ARG A 322 -3.61 -16.51 -6.33
C ARG A 322 -3.90 -16.72 -4.85
N GLU A 323 -3.21 -15.99 -3.96
CA GLU A 323 -3.46 -16.04 -2.52
C GLU A 323 -4.88 -15.60 -2.18
N ARG A 324 -5.39 -14.56 -2.84
CA ARG A 324 -6.77 -14.08 -2.65
C ARG A 324 -7.78 -15.19 -2.93
N GLU A 325 -7.65 -15.89 -4.06
CA GLU A 325 -8.56 -16.99 -4.40
C GLU A 325 -8.42 -18.17 -3.42
N ARG A 326 -7.20 -18.55 -3.08
CA ARG A 326 -6.95 -19.63 -2.12
C ARG A 326 -7.58 -19.31 -0.76
N ARG A 327 -7.33 -18.14 -0.21
CA ARG A 327 -7.77 -17.77 1.13
C ARG A 327 -9.26 -17.44 1.24
N ARG A 328 -9.93 -17.20 0.14
CA ARG A 328 -11.40 -17.10 0.13
C ARG A 328 -12.05 -18.41 0.57
N THR A 329 -11.46 -19.55 0.23
CA THR A 329 -11.96 -20.87 0.58
C THR A 329 -11.32 -21.44 1.84
N GLU A 330 -10.01 -21.24 2.04
CA GLU A 330 -9.27 -21.79 3.17
C GLU A 330 -9.41 -20.94 4.46
N GLY A 331 -9.90 -19.71 4.34
CA GLY A 331 -9.99 -18.77 5.46
C GLY A 331 -8.70 -17.98 5.71
N LEU A 332 -8.77 -17.10 6.68
CA LEU A 332 -7.74 -16.16 7.09
C LEU A 332 -7.17 -16.56 8.45
N VAL A 333 -5.84 -16.53 8.59
CA VAL A 333 -5.15 -16.83 9.84
C VAL A 333 -4.62 -15.56 10.48
N PHE A 334 -4.97 -15.33 11.74
CA PHE A 334 -4.54 -14.17 12.52
C PHE A 334 -3.90 -14.60 13.84
N ASP A 335 -3.02 -13.77 14.37
CA ASP A 335 -2.51 -13.90 15.73
C ASP A 335 -3.66 -13.75 16.73
N ARG A 336 -3.74 -14.67 17.70
CA ARG A 336 -4.79 -14.70 18.73
C ARG A 336 -4.78 -13.44 19.59
N LYS A 337 -3.59 -12.86 19.88
CA LYS A 337 -3.46 -11.61 20.61
C LYS A 337 -4.02 -10.42 19.83
N VAL A 338 -3.80 -10.39 18.52
CA VAL A 338 -4.39 -9.35 17.64
C VAL A 338 -5.90 -9.42 17.69
N VAL A 339 -6.49 -10.63 17.55
CA VAL A 339 -7.94 -10.82 17.62
C VAL A 339 -8.49 -10.40 18.99
N ALA A 340 -7.83 -10.78 20.08
CA ALA A 340 -8.22 -10.37 21.43
C ALA A 340 -8.16 -8.85 21.61
N SER A 341 -7.09 -8.20 21.13
CA SER A 341 -6.95 -6.74 21.19
C SER A 341 -8.02 -6.01 20.40
N LEU A 342 -8.39 -6.53 19.21
CA LEU A 342 -9.46 -5.95 18.40
C LEU A 342 -10.84 -6.07 19.07
N LYS A 343 -11.08 -7.15 19.81
CA LYS A 343 -12.32 -7.32 20.59
C LYS A 343 -12.37 -6.38 21.80
N ALA A 344 -11.22 -5.94 22.30
CA ALA A 344 -11.09 -5.07 23.48
C ALA A 344 -11.15 -3.56 23.15
N LEU A 345 -11.04 -3.16 21.88
CA LEU A 345 -11.26 -1.77 21.44
C LEU A 345 -12.73 -1.35 21.67
#